data_6546fd5e3e57be051565755be0328393
#
_entry.id   6546fd5e3e57be051565755be0328393
#
_cell.length_a   1.000
_cell.length_b   1.000
_cell.length_c   1.000
_cell.angle_alpha   90.00
_cell.angle_beta   90.00
_cell.angle_gamma   90.00
#
_symmetry.space_group_name_H-M   'P 1'
#
loop_
_entity.id
_entity.type
_entity.pdbx_description
1 polymer ?
#
loop_
_entity_poly.entity_id
_entity_poly.type
_entity_poly.pdbx_seq_one_letter_code
_entity_poly.pdbx_strand_id
1 'polypeptide(L)'
;MKKVFLFLLASLRAATALLAQTPEEIIARMDRETDRFEAEGFSMVMEIKVSLLGSIATTVYSHGDKYKMTMVKDGTQFINWSDGMTSWEYDSGKNTITIENAKPGETSDAEDNAKMLDSVTKGYDVKLRKETAKTWEFRCTKSKDNTVKDDPKTMDLVVAKDTYLPVSLKAGKGIVSVILRDFAVGVADKDVTFDASQYPQAQIIDKR
;
A
#
# COMPACT_ATOMS: atom_id res chain seq x y z
N MET A 1 -21.82 -18.32 64.36
CA MET A 1 -20.61 -18.30 63.49
C MET A 1 -20.98 -18.61 62.03
N LYS A 2 -21.65 -17.71 61.35
CA LYS A 2 -22.08 -17.88 59.92
C LYS A 2 -22.30 -16.52 59.23
N LYS A 3 -21.32 -15.60 59.32
CA LYS A 3 -21.44 -14.28 58.64
C LYS A 3 -20.13 -13.69 58.14
N VAL A 4 -19.10 -14.51 57.84
CA VAL A 4 -17.78 -14.00 57.40
C VAL A 4 -17.39 -14.50 55.99
N PHE A 5 -18.19 -15.28 55.30
CA PHE A 5 -17.78 -15.90 54.01
C PHE A 5 -18.39 -15.26 52.76
N LEU A 6 -19.00 -14.08 52.85
CA LEU A 6 -19.68 -13.45 51.69
C LEU A 6 -18.99 -12.18 51.15
N PHE A 7 -17.79 -11.85 51.62
CA PHE A 7 -17.09 -10.61 51.19
C PHE A 7 -15.84 -10.82 50.32
N LEU A 8 -15.52 -12.06 49.97
CA LEU A 8 -14.28 -12.34 49.21
C LEU A 8 -14.47 -12.69 47.73
N LEU A 9 -15.68 -12.60 47.19
CA LEU A 9 -15.97 -12.89 45.78
C LEU A 9 -16.31 -11.66 44.91
N ALA A 10 -16.22 -10.46 45.49
CA ALA A 10 -16.55 -9.20 44.82
C ALA A 10 -15.34 -8.41 44.27
N SER A 11 -14.10 -8.85 44.51
CA SER A 11 -12.89 -8.06 44.25
C SER A 11 -12.01 -8.59 43.10
N LEU A 12 -12.45 -9.57 42.30
CA LEU A 12 -11.67 -10.09 41.18
C LEU A 12 -12.31 -9.79 39.83
N ARG A 13 -13.10 -8.75 39.76
CA ARG A 13 -13.40 -8.04 38.48
C ARG A 13 -12.63 -6.73 38.44
N ALA A 14 -11.39 -6.75 38.87
CA ALA A 14 -10.44 -5.72 38.50
C ALA A 14 -10.08 -5.97 37.04
N ALA A 15 -10.94 -5.44 36.16
CA ALA A 15 -10.55 -4.61 35.04
C ALA A 15 -9.14 -4.97 34.51
N THR A 16 -9.02 -5.99 33.68
CA THR A 16 -8.26 -5.81 32.46
C THR A 16 -9.05 -4.79 31.67
N ALA A 17 -8.97 -3.52 32.00
CA ALA A 17 -9.06 -2.48 31.00
C ALA A 17 -7.89 -2.82 30.08
N LEU A 18 -8.15 -3.63 29.03
CA LEU A 18 -7.33 -3.58 27.85
C LEU A 18 -7.34 -2.09 27.51
N LEU A 19 -6.19 -1.44 27.73
CA LEU A 19 -5.98 -0.07 27.30
C LEU A 19 -6.24 -0.13 25.80
N ALA A 20 -7.41 0.34 25.39
CA ALA A 20 -7.75 0.43 23.97
C ALA A 20 -6.64 1.30 23.35
N GLN A 21 -5.93 0.77 22.38
CA GLN A 21 -4.86 1.51 21.70
C GLN A 21 -5.46 2.78 21.13
N THR A 22 -4.75 3.89 21.27
CA THR A 22 -5.17 5.15 20.66
C THR A 22 -4.96 5.10 19.14
N PRO A 23 -5.68 5.89 18.34
CA PRO A 23 -5.43 6.02 16.93
C PRO A 23 -3.96 6.32 16.60
N GLU A 24 -3.33 7.19 17.39
CA GLU A 24 -1.94 7.60 17.22
C GLU A 24 -0.97 6.43 17.46
N GLU A 25 -1.21 5.59 18.46
CA GLU A 25 -0.39 4.40 18.74
C GLU A 25 -0.51 3.37 17.59
N ILE A 26 -1.72 3.18 17.04
CA ILE A 26 -1.96 2.26 15.93
C ILE A 26 -1.23 2.75 14.68
N ILE A 27 -1.36 4.03 14.35
CA ILE A 27 -0.68 4.64 13.19
C ILE A 27 0.84 4.58 13.35
N ALA A 28 1.38 4.97 14.52
CA ALA A 28 2.81 4.90 14.77
C ALA A 28 3.37 3.46 14.70
N ARG A 29 2.53 2.45 14.94
CA ARG A 29 2.94 1.05 14.75
C ARG A 29 2.83 0.63 13.29
N MET A 30 1.81 1.07 12.58
CA MET A 30 1.69 0.87 11.13
C MET A 30 2.92 1.45 10.42
N ASP A 31 3.32 2.69 10.72
CA ASP A 31 4.48 3.33 10.11
C ASP A 31 5.75 2.47 10.32
N ARG A 32 5.98 1.95 11.54
CA ARG A 32 7.12 1.05 11.79
C ARG A 32 7.06 -0.28 11.03
N GLU A 33 5.87 -0.82 10.77
CA GLU A 33 5.75 -2.05 9.98
C GLU A 33 5.94 -1.77 8.47
N THR A 34 5.57 -0.57 8.01
CA THR A 34 5.81 -0.14 6.62
C THR A 34 7.27 0.23 6.36
N ASP A 35 8.07 0.61 7.38
CA ASP A 35 9.53 0.80 7.27
C ASP A 35 10.23 -0.46 6.72
N ARG A 36 9.64 -1.63 6.92
CA ARG A 36 10.17 -2.91 6.38
C ARG A 36 10.06 -3.03 4.86
N PHE A 37 9.21 -2.22 4.23
CA PHE A 37 9.00 -2.28 2.79
C PHE A 37 10.27 -1.97 2.00
N GLU A 38 11.09 -1.04 2.49
CA GLU A 38 12.37 -0.71 1.85
C GLU A 38 13.36 -1.88 1.92
N ALA A 39 13.48 -2.53 3.09
CA ALA A 39 14.49 -3.57 3.33
C ALA A 39 14.07 -4.95 2.80
N GLU A 40 12.79 -5.31 2.89
CA GLU A 40 12.30 -6.65 2.58
C GLU A 40 11.55 -6.71 1.23
N GLY A 41 11.33 -5.57 0.62
CA GLY A 41 10.46 -5.44 -0.54
C GLY A 41 8.98 -5.59 -0.17
N PHE A 42 8.12 -5.10 -1.03
CA PHE A 42 6.66 -5.16 -0.83
C PHE A 42 5.90 -5.36 -2.12
N SER A 43 4.65 -5.78 -2.00
CA SER A 43 3.69 -5.75 -3.10
C SER A 43 2.39 -5.09 -2.67
N MET A 44 1.69 -4.52 -3.64
CA MET A 44 0.35 -3.96 -3.46
C MET A 44 -0.43 -3.97 -4.77
N VAL A 45 -1.73 -3.78 -4.68
CA VAL A 45 -2.59 -3.48 -5.83
C VAL A 45 -2.99 -2.02 -5.77
N MET A 46 -2.68 -1.28 -6.81
CA MET A 46 -3.16 0.08 -7.05
C MET A 46 -4.32 0.04 -8.03
N GLU A 47 -5.48 0.53 -7.62
CA GLU A 47 -6.66 0.65 -8.47
C GLU A 47 -7.01 2.12 -8.66
N ILE A 48 -7.00 2.58 -9.91
CA ILE A 48 -7.48 3.90 -10.30
C ILE A 48 -8.88 3.74 -10.86
N LYS A 49 -9.86 4.36 -10.21
CA LYS A 49 -11.26 4.35 -10.61
C LYS A 49 -11.69 5.73 -11.07
N VAL A 50 -12.23 5.80 -12.26
CA VAL A 50 -12.86 7.00 -12.81
C VAL A 50 -14.37 6.76 -12.91
N SER A 51 -15.16 7.60 -12.24
CA SER A 51 -16.62 7.47 -12.24
C SER A 51 -17.16 7.42 -13.67
N LEU A 52 -18.04 6.45 -13.95
CA LEU A 52 -18.64 6.17 -15.25
C LEU A 52 -17.71 5.60 -16.33
N LEU A 53 -16.38 5.62 -16.15
CA LEU A 53 -15.42 5.07 -17.11
C LEU A 53 -14.82 3.73 -16.71
N GLY A 54 -15.04 3.29 -15.46
CA GLY A 54 -14.52 2.03 -14.94
C GLY A 54 -13.28 2.19 -14.07
N SER A 55 -12.56 1.08 -13.90
CA SER A 55 -11.31 1.06 -13.13
C SER A 55 -10.22 0.27 -13.83
N ILE A 56 -8.97 0.63 -13.54
CA ILE A 56 -7.77 -0.11 -13.93
C ILE A 56 -7.03 -0.47 -12.65
N ALA A 57 -6.67 -1.75 -12.52
CA ALA A 57 -5.88 -2.23 -11.40
C ALA A 57 -4.49 -2.65 -11.91
N THR A 58 -3.47 -2.22 -11.18
CA THR A 58 -2.07 -2.55 -11.42
C THR A 58 -1.52 -3.21 -10.16
N THR A 59 -0.91 -4.39 -10.29
CA THR A 59 -0.15 -5.00 -9.21
C THR A 59 1.27 -4.47 -9.26
N VAL A 60 1.75 -3.94 -8.15
CA VAL A 60 3.09 -3.39 -7.99
C VAL A 60 3.89 -4.31 -7.07
N TYR A 61 5.11 -4.63 -7.45
CA TYR A 61 6.13 -5.30 -6.66
C TYR A 61 7.35 -4.41 -6.63
N SER A 62 7.95 -4.24 -5.46
CA SER A 62 9.13 -3.39 -5.28
C SER A 62 10.14 -4.06 -4.36
N HIS A 63 11.43 -3.90 -4.65
CA HIS A 63 12.54 -4.32 -3.80
C HIS A 63 13.77 -3.46 -4.08
N GLY A 64 14.19 -2.65 -3.10
CA GLY A 64 15.22 -1.64 -3.32
C GLY A 64 14.86 -0.70 -4.46
N ASP A 65 15.78 -0.46 -5.38
CA ASP A 65 15.60 0.42 -6.54
C ASP A 65 14.83 -0.23 -7.70
N LYS A 66 14.42 -1.50 -7.55
CA LYS A 66 13.74 -2.27 -8.58
C LYS A 66 12.26 -2.33 -8.35
N TYR A 67 11.52 -2.31 -9.45
CA TYR A 67 10.10 -2.61 -9.40
C TYR A 67 9.64 -3.44 -10.60
N LYS A 68 8.49 -4.07 -10.41
CA LYS A 68 7.69 -4.71 -11.46
C LYS A 68 6.24 -4.31 -11.30
N MET A 69 5.63 -3.82 -12.37
CA MET A 69 4.21 -3.52 -12.43
C MET A 69 3.53 -4.43 -13.45
N THR A 70 2.36 -4.96 -13.08
CA THR A 70 1.56 -5.81 -13.97
C THR A 70 0.15 -5.27 -14.07
N MET A 71 -0.32 -5.05 -15.29
CA MET A 71 -1.66 -4.57 -15.60
C MET A 71 -2.27 -5.41 -16.72
N VAL A 72 -3.59 -5.63 -16.65
CA VAL A 72 -4.36 -6.21 -17.76
C VAL A 72 -5.39 -5.18 -18.22
N LYS A 73 -5.37 -4.88 -19.50
CA LYS A 73 -6.34 -3.98 -20.14
C LYS A 73 -6.84 -4.61 -21.42
N ASP A 74 -8.16 -4.73 -21.56
CA ASP A 74 -8.83 -5.29 -22.75
C ASP A 74 -8.26 -6.68 -23.16
N GLY A 75 -7.92 -7.52 -22.18
CA GLY A 75 -7.35 -8.85 -22.39
C GLY A 75 -5.85 -8.85 -22.71
N THR A 76 -5.21 -7.69 -22.90
CA THR A 76 -3.77 -7.56 -23.10
C THR A 76 -3.08 -7.35 -21.76
N GLN A 77 -2.05 -8.16 -21.48
CA GLN A 77 -1.18 -7.98 -20.33
C GLN A 77 -0.03 -7.03 -20.67
N PHE A 78 0.19 -6.06 -19.82
CA PHE A 78 1.35 -5.16 -19.81
C PHE A 78 2.15 -5.42 -18.54
N ILE A 79 3.45 -5.62 -18.70
CA ILE A 79 4.36 -5.77 -17.57
C ILE A 79 5.52 -4.80 -17.76
N ASN A 80 5.74 -3.97 -16.75
CA ASN A 80 6.87 -3.05 -16.71
C ASN A 80 7.83 -3.45 -15.61
N TRP A 81 9.12 -3.44 -15.89
CA TRP A 81 10.20 -3.55 -14.91
C TRP A 81 11.11 -2.33 -14.99
N SER A 82 11.74 -2.02 -13.90
CA SER A 82 12.86 -1.07 -13.87
C SER A 82 13.87 -1.49 -12.81
N ASP A 83 15.15 -1.24 -13.09
CA ASP A 83 16.25 -1.38 -12.16
C ASP A 83 16.89 -0.03 -11.76
N GLY A 84 16.18 1.06 -12.09
CA GLY A 84 16.66 2.41 -11.84
C GLY A 84 17.48 3.03 -12.97
N MET A 85 18.01 2.23 -13.87
CA MET A 85 18.79 2.70 -15.03
C MET A 85 18.13 2.33 -16.35
N THR A 86 17.52 1.15 -16.39
CA THR A 86 16.86 0.59 -17.56
C THR A 86 15.42 0.24 -17.22
N SER A 87 14.51 0.50 -18.12
CA SER A 87 13.12 0.02 -18.07
C SER A 87 12.85 -0.97 -19.20
N TRP A 88 12.02 -1.96 -18.90
CA TRP A 88 11.53 -2.97 -19.84
C TRP A 88 10.00 -2.98 -19.81
N GLU A 89 9.40 -2.94 -20.98
CA GLU A 89 7.95 -3.04 -21.13
C GLU A 89 7.60 -4.23 -22.02
N TYR A 90 6.86 -5.20 -21.47
CA TYR A 90 6.27 -6.29 -22.24
C TYR A 90 4.82 -6.00 -22.57
N ASP A 91 4.48 -6.04 -23.86
CA ASP A 91 3.11 -5.97 -24.40
C ASP A 91 2.74 -7.36 -24.95
N SER A 92 1.86 -8.08 -24.26
CA SER A 92 1.45 -9.44 -24.66
C SER A 92 0.62 -9.45 -25.95
N GLY A 93 -0.09 -8.36 -26.26
CA GLY A 93 -0.89 -8.24 -27.49
C GLY A 93 -0.03 -8.16 -28.76
N LYS A 94 1.15 -7.54 -28.64
CA LYS A 94 2.14 -7.44 -29.72
C LYS A 94 3.24 -8.49 -29.61
N ASN A 95 3.34 -9.14 -28.46
CA ASN A 95 4.46 -10.01 -28.08
C ASN A 95 5.81 -9.30 -28.26
N THR A 96 5.93 -8.09 -27.73
CA THR A 96 7.13 -7.24 -27.83
C THR A 96 7.66 -6.87 -26.45
N ILE A 97 8.99 -6.74 -26.35
CA ILE A 97 9.68 -6.15 -25.21
C ILE A 97 10.37 -4.90 -25.68
N THR A 98 9.97 -3.76 -25.16
CA THR A 98 10.64 -2.49 -25.39
C THR A 98 11.63 -2.23 -24.27
N ILE A 99 12.87 -1.85 -24.60
CA ILE A 99 13.93 -1.52 -23.64
C ILE A 99 14.26 -0.02 -23.84
N GLU A 100 14.21 0.73 -22.74
CA GLU A 100 14.51 2.17 -22.74
C GLU A 100 15.40 2.50 -21.52
N ASN A 101 16.07 3.65 -21.57
CA ASN A 101 16.66 4.20 -20.34
C ASN A 101 15.54 4.58 -19.38
N ALA A 102 15.69 4.22 -18.10
CA ALA A 102 14.73 4.62 -17.09
C ALA A 102 14.66 6.16 -17.03
N LYS A 103 13.44 6.70 -17.01
CA LYS A 103 13.26 8.15 -16.90
C LYS A 103 13.51 8.59 -15.47
N PRO A 104 14.10 9.80 -15.25
CA PRO A 104 14.16 10.39 -13.93
C PRO A 104 12.75 10.45 -13.34
N GLY A 105 12.55 9.82 -12.18
CA GLY A 105 11.25 9.70 -11.52
C GLY A 105 10.53 8.35 -11.73
N GLU A 106 10.90 7.51 -12.68
CA GLU A 106 10.35 6.14 -12.79
C GLU A 106 10.86 5.23 -11.64
N THR A 107 12.05 5.51 -11.10
CA THR A 107 12.56 4.87 -9.88
C THR A 107 11.98 5.48 -8.62
N SER A 108 11.73 6.79 -8.64
CA SER A 108 11.11 7.49 -7.52
C SER A 108 9.68 7.02 -7.28
N ASP A 109 8.97 6.52 -8.30
CA ASP A 109 7.58 6.10 -8.12
C ASP A 109 7.46 4.87 -7.19
N ALA A 110 8.42 3.93 -7.19
CA ALA A 110 8.40 2.81 -6.25
C ALA A 110 8.90 3.23 -4.86
N GLU A 111 9.99 4.02 -4.79
CA GLU A 111 10.50 4.62 -3.56
C GLU A 111 9.54 5.67 -3.02
N ASP A 112 8.95 6.51 -3.89
CA ASP A 112 7.92 7.47 -3.52
C ASP A 112 6.62 6.78 -3.10
N ASN A 113 6.27 5.61 -3.66
CA ASN A 113 5.14 4.81 -3.21
C ASN A 113 5.40 4.17 -1.84
N ALA A 114 6.61 3.69 -1.54
CA ALA A 114 6.99 3.25 -0.21
C ALA A 114 6.97 4.43 0.78
N LYS A 115 7.61 5.55 0.44
CA LYS A 115 7.61 6.79 1.23
C LYS A 115 6.22 7.42 1.36
N MET A 116 5.33 7.24 0.38
CA MET A 116 3.93 7.67 0.47
C MET A 116 3.19 6.94 1.60
N LEU A 117 3.55 5.70 1.91
CA LEU A 117 2.98 4.96 3.04
C LEU A 117 3.57 5.37 4.39
N ASP A 118 4.88 5.68 4.45
CA ASP A 118 5.57 6.13 5.68
C ASP A 118 5.00 7.44 6.24
N SER A 119 4.34 8.22 5.42
CA SER A 119 3.80 9.52 5.83
C SER A 119 2.36 9.74 5.39
N VAL A 120 1.66 8.64 5.05
CA VAL A 120 0.31 8.73 4.48
C VAL A 120 -0.69 9.51 5.36
N THR A 121 -0.46 9.51 6.67
CA THR A 121 -1.28 10.26 7.62
C THR A 121 -0.69 11.62 8.00
N LYS A 122 0.52 11.96 7.55
CA LYS A 122 1.17 13.24 7.87
C LYS A 122 0.39 14.40 7.25
N GLY A 123 0.06 15.37 8.09
CA GLY A 123 -0.78 16.50 7.68
C GLY A 123 -2.27 16.19 7.61
N TYR A 124 -2.70 15.11 8.27
CA TYR A 124 -4.10 14.74 8.41
C TYR A 124 -4.49 14.53 9.88
N ASP A 125 -5.69 14.97 10.22
CA ASP A 125 -6.36 14.61 11.47
C ASP A 125 -6.94 13.20 11.32
N VAL A 126 -6.41 12.23 12.07
CA VAL A 126 -6.80 10.82 12.01
C VAL A 126 -7.85 10.51 13.06
N LYS A 127 -8.98 9.96 12.67
CA LYS A 127 -10.07 9.55 13.58
C LYS A 127 -10.49 8.13 13.33
N LEU A 128 -10.50 7.31 14.39
CA LEU A 128 -11.08 5.97 14.35
C LEU A 128 -12.58 6.08 14.10
N ARG A 129 -13.06 5.44 13.04
CA ARG A 129 -14.47 5.38 12.66
C ARG A 129 -15.13 4.09 13.08
N LYS A 130 -14.40 2.99 12.95
CA LYS A 130 -14.92 1.67 13.23
C LYS A 130 -13.78 0.73 13.63
N GLU A 131 -14.11 -0.16 14.54
CA GLU A 131 -13.24 -1.25 14.95
C GLU A 131 -13.98 -2.57 14.72
N THR A 132 -13.30 -3.54 14.13
CA THR A 132 -13.79 -4.90 13.93
C THR A 132 -12.92 -5.88 14.72
N ALA A 133 -13.22 -7.18 14.62
CA ALA A 133 -12.36 -8.21 15.20
C ALA A 133 -10.97 -8.26 14.52
N LYS A 134 -10.85 -7.81 13.25
CA LYS A 134 -9.63 -7.94 12.44
C LYS A 134 -8.98 -6.62 12.03
N THR A 135 -9.71 -5.50 12.08
CA THR A 135 -9.24 -4.23 11.52
C THR A 135 -9.64 -3.03 12.35
N TRP A 136 -8.88 -1.95 12.20
CA TRP A 136 -9.29 -0.58 12.53
C TRP A 136 -9.53 0.19 11.23
N GLU A 137 -10.62 0.95 11.18
CA GLU A 137 -10.99 1.79 10.04
C GLU A 137 -10.91 3.26 10.46
N PHE A 138 -10.06 4.02 9.79
CA PHE A 138 -9.83 5.43 10.08
C PHE A 138 -10.36 6.33 8.96
N ARG A 139 -10.79 7.52 9.32
CA ARG A 139 -10.94 8.65 8.43
C ARG A 139 -9.83 9.64 8.71
N CYS A 140 -9.02 9.90 7.69
CA CYS A 140 -8.01 10.93 7.69
C CYS A 140 -8.59 12.17 7.02
N THR A 141 -8.61 13.31 7.71
CA THR A 141 -9.11 14.58 7.18
C THR A 141 -7.94 15.54 7.10
N LYS A 142 -7.73 16.15 5.93
CA LYS A 142 -6.65 17.11 5.72
C LYS A 142 -6.67 18.19 6.80
N SER A 143 -5.58 18.32 7.54
CA SER A 143 -5.44 19.32 8.60
C SER A 143 -5.36 20.74 8.02
N LYS A 144 -5.59 21.75 8.85
CA LYS A 144 -5.50 23.15 8.43
C LYS A 144 -4.07 23.57 8.06
N ASP A 145 -3.08 22.89 8.66
CA ASP A 145 -1.66 23.19 8.44
C ASP A 145 -1.10 22.49 7.19
N ASN A 146 -1.84 21.55 6.61
CA ASN A 146 -1.48 20.93 5.36
C ASN A 146 -1.86 21.83 4.18
N THR A 147 -0.88 22.53 3.63
CA THR A 147 -1.04 23.49 2.53
C THR A 147 -0.81 22.89 1.15
N VAL A 148 -0.48 21.60 1.04
CA VAL A 148 -0.24 20.92 -0.24
C VAL A 148 -1.55 20.88 -1.04
N LYS A 149 -1.58 21.59 -2.17
CA LYS A 149 -2.80 21.86 -2.95
C LYS A 149 -3.46 20.59 -3.48
N ASP A 150 -2.66 19.61 -3.87
CA ASP A 150 -3.15 18.41 -4.55
C ASP A 150 -3.47 17.25 -3.60
N ASP A 151 -3.15 17.39 -2.33
CA ASP A 151 -3.53 16.40 -1.34
C ASP A 151 -5.05 16.25 -1.24
N PRO A 152 -5.55 15.00 -1.15
CA PRO A 152 -6.98 14.74 -1.01
C PRO A 152 -7.52 15.34 0.29
N LYS A 153 -8.73 15.88 0.26
CA LYS A 153 -9.38 16.44 1.46
C LYS A 153 -9.63 15.38 2.53
N THR A 154 -9.89 14.17 2.11
CA THR A 154 -10.15 13.03 3.00
C THR A 154 -9.59 11.74 2.40
N MET A 155 -9.16 10.85 3.29
CA MET A 155 -8.77 9.48 2.95
C MET A 155 -9.43 8.51 3.93
N ASP A 156 -9.72 7.31 3.49
CA ASP A 156 -10.14 6.19 4.32
C ASP A 156 -8.98 5.19 4.39
N LEU A 157 -8.50 4.91 5.60
CA LEU A 157 -7.42 3.97 5.88
C LEU A 157 -7.97 2.79 6.70
N VAL A 158 -7.64 1.59 6.29
CA VAL A 158 -7.93 0.35 7.03
C VAL A 158 -6.63 -0.31 7.40
N VAL A 159 -6.44 -0.63 8.70
CA VAL A 159 -5.23 -1.26 9.24
C VAL A 159 -5.59 -2.62 9.84
N ALA A 160 -4.80 -3.65 9.55
CA ALA A 160 -4.95 -4.99 10.11
C ALA A 160 -4.51 -5.03 11.58
N LYS A 161 -5.24 -5.77 12.43
CA LYS A 161 -4.93 -5.88 13.87
C LYS A 161 -3.78 -6.84 14.18
N ASP A 162 -3.58 -7.82 13.36
CA ASP A 162 -2.57 -8.87 13.54
C ASP A 162 -1.18 -8.43 13.06
N THR A 163 -1.12 -7.72 11.95
CA THR A 163 0.15 -7.30 11.31
C THR A 163 0.45 -5.81 11.44
N TYR A 164 -0.54 -4.98 11.75
CA TYR A 164 -0.49 -3.52 11.65
C TYR A 164 -0.18 -2.98 10.25
N LEU A 165 -0.16 -3.83 9.24
CA LEU A 165 -0.04 -3.37 7.86
C LEU A 165 -1.34 -2.73 7.38
N PRO A 166 -1.27 -1.78 6.44
CA PRO A 166 -2.45 -1.27 5.78
C PRO A 166 -3.14 -2.42 5.00
N VAL A 167 -4.44 -2.54 5.15
CA VAL A 167 -5.30 -3.42 4.33
C VAL A 167 -5.73 -2.67 3.09
N SER A 168 -6.10 -1.41 3.26
CA SER A 168 -6.43 -0.51 2.15
C SER A 168 -6.30 0.95 2.54
N LEU A 169 -5.92 1.76 1.56
CA LEU A 169 -5.98 3.21 1.58
C LEU A 169 -6.79 3.67 0.39
N LYS A 170 -7.83 4.46 0.64
CA LYS A 170 -8.66 5.04 -0.41
C LYS A 170 -8.63 6.56 -0.33
N ALA A 171 -8.26 7.18 -1.42
CA ALA A 171 -8.29 8.63 -1.59
C ALA A 171 -9.05 8.98 -2.87
N GLY A 172 -9.60 10.20 -2.95
CA GLY A 172 -10.28 10.64 -4.16
C GLY A 172 -10.41 12.14 -4.28
N LYS A 173 -10.43 12.63 -5.53
CA LYS A 173 -10.66 14.03 -5.87
C LYS A 173 -11.58 14.11 -7.09
N GLY A 174 -12.76 14.65 -6.90
CA GLY A 174 -13.76 14.76 -7.98
C GLY A 174 -14.26 13.40 -8.42
N ILE A 175 -14.09 13.08 -9.70
CA ILE A 175 -14.54 11.82 -10.32
C ILE A 175 -13.50 10.70 -10.25
N VAL A 176 -12.28 10.99 -9.80
CA VAL A 176 -11.16 10.03 -9.70
C VAL A 176 -10.98 9.57 -8.26
N SER A 177 -10.81 8.28 -8.06
CA SER A 177 -10.37 7.70 -6.78
C SER A 177 -9.22 6.73 -7.01
N VAL A 178 -8.27 6.72 -6.08
CA VAL A 178 -7.18 5.76 -6.00
C VAL A 178 -7.41 4.89 -4.77
N ILE A 179 -7.27 3.59 -4.96
CA ILE A 179 -7.38 2.59 -3.89
C ILE A 179 -6.08 1.78 -3.92
N LEU A 180 -5.32 1.83 -2.83
CA LEU A 180 -4.19 0.95 -2.58
C LEU A 180 -4.67 -0.15 -1.65
N ARG A 181 -4.37 -1.41 -1.96
CA ARG A 181 -4.83 -2.57 -1.19
C ARG A 181 -3.93 -3.78 -1.36
N ASP A 182 -4.20 -4.82 -0.59
CA ASP A 182 -3.52 -6.12 -0.68
C ASP A 182 -2.01 -5.99 -0.45
N PHE A 183 -1.62 -5.21 0.57
CA PHE A 183 -0.21 -5.01 0.93
C PHE A 183 0.39 -6.28 1.50
N ALA A 184 1.58 -6.63 1.03
CA ALA A 184 2.38 -7.73 1.56
C ALA A 184 3.86 -7.36 1.57
N VAL A 185 4.59 -7.84 2.58
CA VAL A 185 6.04 -7.71 2.74
C VAL A 185 6.72 -8.98 2.23
N GLY A 186 7.96 -8.88 1.79
CA GLY A 186 8.78 -10.03 1.43
C GLY A 186 8.85 -10.32 -0.06
N VAL A 187 8.90 -9.30 -0.90
CA VAL A 187 9.18 -9.45 -2.34
C VAL A 187 10.68 -9.68 -2.55
N ALA A 188 11.04 -10.79 -3.18
CA ALA A 188 12.44 -11.09 -3.44
C ALA A 188 12.97 -10.32 -4.68
N ASP A 189 14.26 -10.02 -4.70
CA ASP A 189 14.92 -9.32 -5.83
C ASP A 189 14.63 -9.97 -7.20
N LYS A 190 14.61 -11.31 -7.26
CA LYS A 190 14.29 -12.07 -8.49
C LYS A 190 12.88 -11.80 -9.01
N ASP A 191 11.93 -11.44 -8.14
CA ASP A 191 10.52 -11.23 -8.52
C ASP A 191 10.31 -9.88 -9.21
N VAL A 192 11.27 -8.96 -9.05
CA VAL A 192 11.29 -7.62 -9.66
C VAL A 192 12.36 -7.47 -10.75
N THR A 193 13.20 -8.48 -10.93
CA THR A 193 14.27 -8.47 -11.95
C THR A 193 13.71 -8.96 -13.29
N PHE A 194 13.98 -8.21 -14.36
CA PHE A 194 13.64 -8.65 -15.73
C PHE A 194 14.50 -9.85 -16.15
N ASP A 195 13.86 -10.87 -16.69
CA ASP A 195 14.51 -12.07 -17.23
C ASP A 195 14.00 -12.36 -18.64
N ALA A 196 14.83 -12.06 -19.64
CA ALA A 196 14.51 -12.27 -21.07
C ALA A 196 14.20 -13.73 -21.40
N SER A 197 14.74 -14.70 -20.65
CA SER A 197 14.51 -16.13 -20.92
C SER A 197 13.07 -16.56 -20.74
N GLN A 198 12.27 -15.79 -19.97
CA GLN A 198 10.84 -16.03 -19.79
C GLN A 198 10.00 -15.63 -21.03
N TYR A 199 10.62 -14.92 -21.98
CA TYR A 199 9.96 -14.37 -23.18
C TYR A 199 10.67 -14.76 -24.49
N PRO A 200 10.94 -16.07 -24.73
CA PRO A 200 11.81 -16.51 -25.82
C PRO A 200 11.28 -16.22 -27.22
N GLN A 201 9.99 -15.89 -27.33
CA GLN A 201 9.33 -15.59 -28.60
C GLN A 201 9.02 -14.09 -28.77
N ALA A 202 9.34 -13.26 -27.78
CA ALA A 202 9.06 -11.83 -27.87
C ALA A 202 10.08 -11.13 -28.77
N GLN A 203 9.59 -10.21 -29.58
CA GLN A 203 10.44 -9.30 -30.35
C GLN A 203 11.03 -8.26 -29.38
N ILE A 204 12.36 -8.13 -29.38
CA ILE A 204 13.05 -7.10 -28.58
C ILE A 204 13.22 -5.85 -29.42
N ILE A 205 12.81 -4.72 -28.87
CA ILE A 205 12.96 -3.37 -29.44
C ILE A 205 13.79 -2.55 -28.45
N ASP A 206 15.09 -2.40 -28.73
CA ASP A 206 16.00 -1.58 -27.90
C ASP A 206 16.02 -0.14 -28.44
N LYS A 207 15.65 0.81 -27.60
CA LYS A 207 15.59 2.25 -27.91
C LYS A 207 16.56 3.09 -27.07
N ARG A 208 17.50 2.45 -26.39
CA ARG A 208 18.50 3.14 -25.57
C ARG A 208 19.54 3.85 -26.41
#